data_08b53675faf929074aebe9a27fddbd7b
#
_entry.id   08b53675faf929074aebe9a27fddbd7b
#
_cell.length_a   1.000
_cell.length_b   1.000
_cell.length_c   1.000
_cell.angle_alpha   90.00
_cell.angle_beta   90.00
_cell.angle_gamma   90.00
#
_symmetry.space_group_name_H-M   'P 1'
#
loop_
_entity.id
_entity.type
_entity.pdbx_description
1 polymer ?
#
loop_
_entity_poly.entity_id
_entity_poly.type
_entity_poly.pdbx_seq_one_letter_code
_entity_poly.pdbx_strand_id
1 'polypeptide(L)'
;MSVPYHLTDKQISDFKENGSLIIEKFIEEEILQSWRVQLWNHLESDLEDRQSWPNDYVMEGFSVLPPEHTFGSLPQVNTVIEQLGGGMFSGGGGQILAQWPKQDQEWGMPGSGHIDGYGPNGWSGGFMLGATTYLYDVEPKGGAFIYWPKSHFSTHEYFREFPEQIDGSFNQIEDWGWHIFSDRSSEGPTQYIAKAGSVVFWHCFLCHTGSGNIRNIPRFGLFARWSYKEKEKMRYEIPEDLWKYWAI
;
A
#
# COMPACT_ATOMS: atom_id res chain seq x y z
N MET A 1 -2.71 19.99 16.26
CA MET A 1 -1.43 19.23 16.19
C MET A 1 -1.78 17.78 16.42
N SER A 2 -1.54 16.91 15.43
CA SER A 2 -1.78 15.48 15.58
C SER A 2 -0.86 14.90 16.65
N VAL A 3 -1.42 14.04 17.49
CA VAL A 3 -0.68 13.39 18.59
C VAL A 3 0.10 12.21 18.00
N PRO A 4 1.37 11.97 18.41
CA PRO A 4 2.10 10.77 18.06
C PRO A 4 1.28 9.52 18.36
N TYR A 5 1.28 8.56 17.46
CA TYR A 5 0.58 7.29 17.63
C TYR A 5 1.58 6.17 17.91
N HIS A 6 1.45 5.51 19.04
CA HIS A 6 2.31 4.42 19.43
C HIS A 6 1.59 3.08 19.28
N LEU A 7 2.20 2.18 18.49
CA LEU A 7 1.72 0.81 18.36
C LEU A 7 1.84 0.08 19.69
N THR A 8 0.82 -0.68 20.03
CA THR A 8 0.86 -1.65 21.12
C THR A 8 1.59 -2.91 20.70
N ASP A 9 2.07 -3.70 21.67
CA ASP A 9 2.69 -5.01 21.42
C ASP A 9 1.77 -5.93 20.62
N LYS A 10 0.46 -5.86 20.87
CA LYS A 10 -0.54 -6.62 20.11
C LYS A 10 -0.58 -6.18 18.65
N GLN A 11 -0.56 -4.90 18.36
CA GLN A 11 -0.57 -4.40 16.98
C GLN A 11 0.71 -4.78 16.22
N ILE A 12 1.86 -4.76 16.90
CA ILE A 12 3.12 -5.24 16.33
C ILE A 12 3.03 -6.74 16.04
N SER A 13 2.50 -7.52 16.97
CA SER A 13 2.27 -8.95 16.77
C SER A 13 1.30 -9.23 15.61
N ASP A 14 0.19 -8.50 15.53
CA ASP A 14 -0.79 -8.62 14.46
C ASP A 14 -0.16 -8.27 13.09
N PHE A 15 0.68 -7.23 13.03
CA PHE A 15 1.43 -6.87 11.82
C PHE A 15 2.38 -7.99 11.40
N LYS A 16 3.13 -8.56 12.35
CA LYS A 16 4.04 -9.66 12.08
C LYS A 16 3.32 -10.91 11.60
N GLU A 17 2.16 -11.20 12.16
CA GLU A 17 1.37 -12.38 11.78
C GLU A 17 0.72 -12.23 10.40
N ASN A 18 0.16 -11.06 10.11
CA ASN A 18 -0.68 -10.86 8.91
C ASN A 18 0.05 -10.17 7.75
N GLY A 19 1.23 -9.59 7.99
CA GLY A 19 1.93 -8.74 7.02
C GLY A 19 1.24 -7.40 6.77
N SER A 20 0.19 -7.12 7.53
CA SER A 20 -0.56 -5.86 7.47
C SER A 20 -1.17 -5.51 8.83
N LEU A 21 -1.34 -4.20 9.06
CA LEU A 21 -1.99 -3.67 10.24
C LEU A 21 -2.96 -2.56 9.84
N ILE A 22 -4.22 -2.71 10.22
CA ILE A 22 -5.25 -1.69 10.00
C ILE A 22 -5.46 -0.91 11.29
N ILE A 23 -5.40 0.43 11.18
CA ILE A 23 -5.70 1.34 12.29
C ILE A 23 -6.84 2.24 11.84
N GLU A 24 -7.98 2.13 12.50
CA GLU A 24 -9.16 2.94 12.23
C GLU A 24 -9.01 4.36 12.78
N LYS A 25 -9.64 5.33 12.10
CA LYS A 25 -9.67 6.76 12.54
C LYS A 25 -8.28 7.33 12.82
N PHE A 26 -7.31 6.94 12.00
CA PHE A 26 -5.92 7.30 12.20
C PHE A 26 -5.59 8.73 11.74
N ILE A 27 -6.33 9.23 10.75
CA ILE A 27 -6.17 10.58 10.20
C ILE A 27 -7.40 11.41 10.58
N GLU A 28 -7.16 12.58 11.11
CA GLU A 28 -8.18 13.52 11.53
C GLU A 28 -8.99 14.07 10.34
N GLU A 29 -10.30 14.31 10.55
CA GLU A 29 -11.20 14.74 9.48
C GLU A 29 -10.80 16.10 8.88
N GLU A 30 -10.23 17.00 9.66
CA GLU A 30 -9.75 18.29 9.19
C GLU A 30 -8.63 18.15 8.14
N ILE A 31 -7.74 17.17 8.33
CA ILE A 31 -6.68 16.85 7.38
C ILE A 31 -7.28 16.25 6.11
N LEU A 32 -8.20 15.30 6.25
CA LEU A 32 -8.90 14.69 5.10
C LEU A 32 -9.65 15.74 4.29
N GLN A 33 -10.35 16.66 4.95
CA GLN A 33 -11.07 17.74 4.29
C GLN A 33 -10.12 18.67 3.51
N SER A 34 -8.98 19.01 4.09
CA SER A 34 -7.95 19.79 3.40
C SER A 34 -7.46 19.07 2.13
N TRP A 35 -7.21 17.78 2.22
CA TRP A 35 -6.77 16.98 1.06
C TRP A 35 -7.85 16.83 -0.01
N ARG A 36 -9.11 16.67 0.38
CA ARG A 36 -10.25 16.63 -0.57
C ARG A 36 -10.37 17.95 -1.35
N VAL A 37 -10.25 19.08 -0.67
CA VAL A 37 -10.27 20.40 -1.32
C VAL A 37 -9.13 20.53 -2.33
N GLN A 38 -7.91 20.15 -1.96
CA GLN A 38 -6.75 20.19 -2.86
C GLN A 38 -6.95 19.26 -4.08
N LEU A 39 -7.48 18.06 -3.85
CA LEU A 39 -7.76 17.09 -4.89
C LEU A 39 -8.76 17.63 -5.92
N TRP A 40 -9.92 18.10 -5.47
CA TRP A 40 -10.97 18.57 -6.39
C TRP A 40 -10.57 19.84 -7.12
N ASN A 41 -9.83 20.73 -6.45
CA ASN A 41 -9.24 21.90 -7.13
C ASN A 41 -8.23 21.48 -8.21
N HIS A 42 -7.40 20.46 -7.95
CA HIS A 42 -6.45 19.94 -8.94
C HIS A 42 -7.16 19.31 -10.15
N LEU A 43 -8.26 18.63 -9.91
CA LEU A 43 -9.07 18.01 -10.97
C LEU A 43 -9.93 18.99 -11.74
N GLU A 44 -10.07 20.24 -11.25
CA GLU A 44 -11.03 21.24 -11.78
C GLU A 44 -12.46 20.66 -11.87
N SER A 45 -12.84 19.86 -10.87
CA SER A 45 -14.06 19.05 -10.83
C SER A 45 -14.72 19.11 -9.45
N ASP A 46 -15.92 18.56 -9.33
CA ASP A 46 -16.68 18.48 -8.09
C ASP A 46 -17.19 17.06 -7.85
N LEU A 47 -17.18 16.61 -6.58
CA LEU A 47 -17.69 15.30 -6.20
C LEU A 47 -19.18 15.11 -6.55
N GLU A 48 -19.98 16.16 -6.42
CA GLU A 48 -21.42 16.12 -6.65
C GLU A 48 -21.78 16.26 -8.13
N ASP A 49 -20.84 16.76 -8.96
CA ASP A 49 -21.04 16.88 -10.41
C ASP A 49 -20.27 15.81 -11.18
N ARG A 50 -20.93 14.66 -11.38
CA ARG A 50 -20.32 13.54 -12.13
C ARG A 50 -19.94 13.87 -13.55
N GLN A 51 -20.56 14.88 -14.18
CA GLN A 51 -20.23 15.27 -15.55
C GLN A 51 -18.88 16.01 -15.62
N SER A 52 -18.44 16.55 -14.50
CA SER A 52 -17.12 17.18 -14.38
C SER A 52 -15.99 16.17 -14.21
N TRP A 53 -16.28 14.91 -13.87
CA TRP A 53 -15.25 13.94 -13.58
C TRP A 53 -14.44 13.56 -14.81
N PRO A 54 -13.10 13.48 -14.70
CA PRO A 54 -12.28 13.02 -15.80
C PRO A 54 -12.55 11.52 -16.06
N ASN A 55 -12.65 11.17 -17.34
CA ASN A 55 -12.79 9.77 -17.75
C ASN A 55 -11.43 9.07 -17.64
N ASP A 56 -11.42 7.91 -16.94
CA ASP A 56 -10.26 7.01 -16.86
C ASP A 56 -8.94 7.63 -16.38
N TYR A 57 -9.00 8.76 -15.68
CA TYR A 57 -7.81 9.44 -15.18
C TYR A 57 -7.24 8.73 -13.94
N VAL A 58 -6.01 8.27 -14.05
CA VAL A 58 -5.20 7.79 -12.92
C VAL A 58 -4.28 8.93 -12.50
N MET A 59 -4.30 9.31 -11.23
CA MET A 59 -3.55 10.45 -10.70
C MET A 59 -2.11 10.07 -10.34
N GLU A 60 -1.40 9.45 -11.28
CA GLU A 60 0.00 9.11 -11.08
C GLU A 60 0.86 10.37 -10.89
N GLY A 61 1.67 10.37 -9.85
CA GLY A 61 2.57 11.47 -9.54
C GLY A 61 1.93 12.66 -8.83
N PHE A 62 0.61 12.73 -8.67
CA PHE A 62 -0.02 13.76 -7.83
C PHE A 62 0.11 13.40 -6.36
N SER A 63 0.51 14.35 -5.55
CA SER A 63 0.55 14.24 -4.09
C SER A 63 -0.17 15.41 -3.46
N VAL A 64 -0.87 15.15 -2.35
CA VAL A 64 -1.47 16.23 -1.57
C VAL A 64 -0.40 17.11 -0.94
N LEU A 65 -0.60 18.40 -0.99
CA LEU A 65 0.32 19.44 -0.53
C LEU A 65 -0.28 20.19 0.67
N PRO A 66 0.50 20.94 1.43
CA PRO A 66 1.96 21.12 1.32
C PRO A 66 2.75 19.87 1.74
N PRO A 67 4.04 19.75 1.35
CA PRO A 67 4.86 18.56 1.62
C PRO A 67 4.94 18.13 3.08
N GLU A 68 4.96 19.08 4.01
CA GLU A 68 4.96 18.83 5.45
C GLU A 68 3.66 18.23 5.98
N HIS A 69 2.61 18.24 5.16
CA HIS A 69 1.30 17.66 5.48
C HIS A 69 0.89 16.57 4.49
N THR A 70 1.84 15.99 3.77
CA THR A 70 1.56 14.79 2.96
C THR A 70 1.28 13.61 3.88
N PHE A 71 0.58 12.61 3.36
CA PHE A 71 0.24 11.42 4.14
C PHE A 71 1.45 10.81 4.86
N GLY A 72 2.55 10.60 4.14
CA GLY A 72 3.76 9.99 4.70
C GLY A 72 4.58 10.89 5.61
N SER A 73 4.25 12.19 5.74
CA SER A 73 4.93 13.13 6.63
C SER A 73 4.17 13.42 7.94
N LEU A 74 2.95 12.90 8.07
CA LEU A 74 2.16 13.11 9.28
C LEU A 74 2.89 12.59 10.53
N PRO A 75 2.88 13.34 11.65
CA PRO A 75 3.58 12.95 12.89
C PRO A 75 3.21 11.55 13.38
N GLN A 76 1.92 11.19 13.38
CA GLN A 76 1.47 9.86 13.78
C GLN A 76 1.98 8.76 12.86
N VAL A 77 2.07 9.01 11.56
CA VAL A 77 2.66 8.07 10.57
C VAL A 77 4.15 7.90 10.88
N ASN A 78 4.88 9.00 11.04
CA ASN A 78 6.32 8.97 11.35
C ASN A 78 6.60 8.17 12.62
N THR A 79 5.77 8.30 13.66
CA THR A 79 5.96 7.54 14.89
C THR A 79 5.80 6.04 14.66
N VAL A 80 4.81 5.61 13.86
CA VAL A 80 4.64 4.20 13.49
C VAL A 80 5.84 3.69 12.70
N ILE A 81 6.31 4.47 11.72
CA ILE A 81 7.47 4.12 10.91
C ILE A 81 8.73 3.98 11.76
N GLU A 82 8.93 4.90 12.73
CA GLU A 82 10.06 4.83 13.67
C GLU A 82 10.00 3.58 14.55
N GLN A 83 8.83 3.22 15.06
CA GLN A 83 8.67 2.00 15.84
C GLN A 83 8.97 0.73 15.03
N LEU A 84 8.49 0.66 13.78
CA LEU A 84 8.69 -0.51 12.93
C LEU A 84 10.11 -0.60 12.36
N GLY A 85 10.74 0.53 12.06
CA GLY A 85 12.01 0.59 11.35
C GLY A 85 13.22 1.03 12.18
N GLY A 86 13.02 1.45 13.45
CA GLY A 86 14.12 1.86 14.34
C GLY A 86 15.00 2.96 13.76
N GLY A 87 14.42 3.92 13.03
CA GLY A 87 15.17 4.99 12.37
C GLY A 87 15.84 4.58 11.04
N MET A 88 15.75 3.33 10.62
CA MET A 88 16.37 2.83 9.40
C MET A 88 15.51 2.95 8.16
N PHE A 89 14.21 3.30 8.30
CA PHE A 89 13.34 3.53 7.17
C PHE A 89 13.33 4.99 6.75
N SER A 90 13.28 5.24 5.45
CA SER A 90 13.19 6.56 4.85
C SER A 90 12.27 6.55 3.63
N GLY A 91 11.54 7.62 3.43
CA GLY A 91 10.55 7.72 2.38
C GLY A 91 9.33 8.49 2.83
N GLY A 92 8.16 8.02 2.42
CA GLY A 92 6.87 8.64 2.69
C GLY A 92 6.14 8.94 1.39
N GLY A 93 5.73 10.19 1.23
CA GLY A 93 4.92 10.62 0.09
C GLY A 93 3.43 10.59 0.41
N GLY A 94 2.62 10.53 -0.63
CA GLY A 94 1.16 10.58 -0.53
C GLY A 94 0.57 10.66 -1.93
N GLN A 95 1.09 9.82 -2.84
CA GLN A 95 0.56 9.74 -4.21
C GLN A 95 -0.88 9.27 -4.19
N ILE A 96 -1.70 9.88 -5.02
CA ILE A 96 -3.11 9.53 -5.16
C ILE A 96 -3.28 8.62 -6.37
N LEU A 97 -3.91 7.47 -6.14
CA LEU A 97 -4.43 6.61 -7.20
C LEU A 97 -5.96 6.65 -7.15
N ALA A 98 -6.56 7.01 -8.27
CA ALA A 98 -8.01 7.06 -8.42
C ALA A 98 -8.56 5.74 -8.99
N GLN A 99 -9.72 5.31 -8.48
CA GLN A 99 -10.56 4.28 -9.11
C GLN A 99 -11.95 4.88 -9.32
N TRP A 100 -12.21 5.29 -10.56
CA TRP A 100 -13.48 5.89 -10.95
C TRP A 100 -14.58 4.85 -11.03
N PRO A 101 -15.84 5.23 -10.71
CA PRO A 101 -16.99 4.35 -10.85
C PRO A 101 -17.21 3.87 -12.30
N LYS A 102 -17.29 2.55 -12.48
CA LYS A 102 -17.65 1.87 -13.74
C LYS A 102 -18.87 0.96 -13.47
N GLN A 103 -20.03 1.58 -13.31
CA GLN A 103 -21.25 0.91 -12.86
C GLN A 103 -21.86 -0.07 -13.88
N ASP A 104 -21.44 0.04 -15.14
CA ASP A 104 -21.82 -0.83 -16.26
C ASP A 104 -21.00 -2.13 -16.33
N GLN A 105 -20.01 -2.28 -15.45
CA GLN A 105 -19.14 -3.45 -15.39
C GLN A 105 -19.56 -4.40 -14.26
N GLU A 106 -19.41 -5.69 -14.52
CA GLU A 106 -19.48 -6.68 -13.46
C GLU A 106 -18.24 -6.60 -12.58
N TRP A 107 -18.45 -6.64 -11.26
CA TRP A 107 -17.35 -6.67 -10.31
C TRP A 107 -16.90 -8.11 -10.05
N GLY A 108 -15.61 -8.36 -10.19
CA GLY A 108 -14.95 -9.60 -9.76
C GLY A 108 -13.87 -9.33 -8.74
N MET A 109 -13.69 -10.26 -7.79
CA MET A 109 -12.52 -10.24 -6.92
C MET A 109 -11.27 -10.52 -7.77
N PRO A 110 -10.22 -9.67 -7.73
CA PRO A 110 -8.96 -9.96 -8.41
C PRO A 110 -8.40 -11.33 -8.00
N GLY A 111 -8.05 -12.14 -8.99
CA GLY A 111 -7.47 -13.47 -8.78
C GLY A 111 -5.96 -13.47 -8.59
N SER A 112 -5.29 -12.35 -8.92
CA SER A 112 -3.84 -12.23 -8.83
C SER A 112 -3.41 -10.88 -8.27
N GLY A 113 -2.22 -10.84 -7.69
CA GLY A 113 -1.59 -9.65 -7.15
C GLY A 113 -0.09 -9.67 -7.33
N HIS A 114 0.55 -8.60 -6.92
CA HIS A 114 2.00 -8.38 -7.02
C HIS A 114 2.59 -7.95 -5.67
N ILE A 115 3.89 -7.90 -5.61
CA ILE A 115 4.62 -7.15 -4.60
C ILE A 115 5.26 -5.92 -5.27
N ASP A 116 5.32 -4.82 -4.57
CA ASP A 116 5.93 -3.60 -5.11
C ASP A 116 7.45 -3.78 -5.33
N GLY A 117 7.94 -3.20 -6.42
CA GLY A 117 9.36 -3.20 -6.73
C GLY A 117 9.91 -4.49 -7.33
N TYR A 118 9.07 -5.49 -7.58
CA TYR A 118 9.46 -6.72 -8.26
C TYR A 118 9.09 -6.67 -9.75
N GLY A 119 10.01 -7.09 -10.59
CA GLY A 119 9.84 -7.06 -12.05
C GLY A 119 10.84 -7.94 -12.79
N PRO A 120 10.92 -7.83 -14.12
CA PRO A 120 11.80 -8.67 -14.95
C PRO A 120 13.29 -8.60 -14.59
N ASN A 121 13.71 -7.55 -13.88
CA ASN A 121 15.08 -7.37 -13.40
C ASN A 121 15.23 -7.71 -11.91
N GLY A 122 14.34 -8.53 -11.38
CA GLY A 122 14.30 -8.90 -9.98
C GLY A 122 13.59 -7.84 -9.11
N TRP A 123 13.85 -7.90 -7.83
CA TRP A 123 13.32 -6.95 -6.87
C TRP A 123 14.22 -5.70 -6.82
N SER A 124 13.63 -4.51 -6.97
CA SER A 124 14.40 -3.25 -6.95
C SER A 124 15.10 -2.99 -5.61
N GLY A 125 14.70 -3.72 -4.59
CA GLY A 125 15.32 -3.74 -3.28
C GLY A 125 15.09 -2.50 -2.45
N GLY A 126 15.26 -2.69 -1.15
CA GLY A 126 15.17 -1.61 -0.19
C GLY A 126 13.76 -1.15 0.17
N PHE A 127 12.73 -1.46 -0.59
CA PHE A 127 11.36 -1.21 -0.18
C PHE A 127 11.01 -2.09 1.03
N MET A 128 10.50 -1.50 2.09
CA MET A 128 10.23 -2.20 3.35
C MET A 128 8.76 -2.17 3.73
N LEU A 129 8.14 -1.02 3.62
CA LEU A 129 6.82 -0.77 4.17
C LEU A 129 6.03 0.15 3.27
N GLY A 130 4.78 -0.20 3.01
CA GLY A 130 3.78 0.69 2.44
C GLY A 130 2.71 1.06 3.45
N ALA A 131 2.05 2.18 3.18
CA ALA A 131 0.83 2.57 3.87
C ALA A 131 -0.18 3.09 2.88
N THR A 132 -1.45 2.77 3.13
CA THR A 132 -2.56 3.18 2.28
C THR A 132 -3.70 3.71 3.14
N THR A 133 -4.25 4.86 2.75
CA THR A 133 -5.46 5.44 3.33
C THR A 133 -6.41 5.89 2.24
N TYR A 134 -7.66 6.17 2.60
CA TYR A 134 -8.67 6.65 1.66
C TYR A 134 -9.18 8.03 2.05
N LEU A 135 -9.47 8.87 1.03
CA LEU A 135 -10.08 10.18 1.24
C LEU A 135 -11.58 10.11 1.53
N TYR A 136 -12.25 9.05 1.09
CA TYR A 136 -13.66 8.79 1.30
C TYR A 136 -13.84 7.36 1.80
N ASP A 137 -15.00 7.08 2.39
CA ASP A 137 -15.35 5.73 2.78
C ASP A 137 -15.31 4.77 1.58
N VAL A 138 -14.70 3.63 1.76
CA VAL A 138 -14.67 2.58 0.74
C VAL A 138 -15.48 1.40 1.22
N GLU A 139 -16.55 1.14 0.48
CA GLU A 139 -17.45 0.01 0.70
C GLU A 139 -17.03 -1.20 -0.15
N PRO A 140 -17.59 -2.39 0.11
CA PRO A 140 -17.39 -3.55 -0.76
C PRO A 140 -17.62 -3.22 -2.23
N LYS A 141 -16.72 -3.66 -3.12
CA LYS A 141 -16.77 -3.41 -4.57
C LYS A 141 -16.56 -1.93 -4.97
N GLY A 142 -16.03 -1.13 -4.07
CA GLY A 142 -15.78 0.31 -4.26
C GLY A 142 -14.33 0.66 -4.64
N GLY A 143 -13.63 -0.22 -5.34
CA GLY A 143 -12.24 0.05 -5.75
C GLY A 143 -11.22 -0.16 -4.63
N ALA A 144 -11.51 -1.04 -3.69
CA ALA A 144 -10.65 -1.28 -2.54
C ALA A 144 -9.25 -1.76 -2.92
N PHE A 145 -8.27 -1.46 -2.09
CA PHE A 145 -6.99 -2.14 -2.04
C PHE A 145 -7.24 -3.60 -1.63
N ILE A 146 -6.75 -4.52 -2.43
CA ILE A 146 -6.85 -5.96 -2.22
C ILE A 146 -5.50 -6.46 -1.75
N TYR A 147 -5.48 -7.31 -0.76
CA TYR A 147 -4.26 -7.94 -0.28
C TYR A 147 -4.53 -9.39 0.11
N TRP A 148 -3.48 -10.19 0.10
CA TRP A 148 -3.50 -11.59 0.55
C TRP A 148 -2.87 -11.65 1.94
N PRO A 149 -3.66 -11.82 3.01
CA PRO A 149 -3.12 -11.94 4.36
C PRO A 149 -2.06 -13.03 4.44
N LYS A 150 -1.01 -12.81 5.23
CA LYS A 150 0.11 -13.74 5.43
C LYS A 150 0.98 -14.07 4.21
N SER A 151 0.67 -13.51 3.03
CA SER A 151 1.46 -13.75 1.81
C SER A 151 2.92 -13.29 1.92
N HIS A 152 3.25 -12.41 2.87
CA HIS A 152 4.63 -12.01 3.13
C HIS A 152 5.52 -13.19 3.55
N PHE A 153 4.96 -14.21 4.23
CA PHE A 153 5.68 -15.45 4.55
C PHE A 153 5.94 -16.28 3.30
N SER A 154 4.90 -16.55 2.49
CA SER A 154 5.05 -17.35 1.28
C SER A 154 5.92 -16.65 0.22
N THR A 155 5.91 -15.33 0.18
CA THR A 155 6.83 -14.54 -0.68
C THR A 155 8.28 -14.68 -0.19
N HIS A 156 8.50 -14.58 1.12
CA HIS A 156 9.82 -14.78 1.70
C HIS A 156 10.35 -16.21 1.44
N GLU A 157 9.51 -17.23 1.66
CA GLU A 157 9.83 -18.62 1.34
C GLU A 157 10.16 -18.83 -0.13
N TYR A 158 9.39 -18.18 -1.04
CA TYR A 158 9.66 -18.22 -2.46
C TYR A 158 11.06 -17.71 -2.81
N PHE A 159 11.48 -16.56 -2.28
CA PHE A 159 12.81 -16.03 -2.54
C PHE A 159 13.93 -16.83 -1.85
N ARG A 160 13.63 -17.55 -0.77
CA ARG A 160 14.58 -18.50 -0.17
C ARG A 160 14.73 -19.78 -0.98
N GLU A 161 13.67 -20.23 -1.62
CA GLU A 161 13.66 -21.40 -2.51
C GLU A 161 14.32 -21.06 -3.87
N PHE A 162 14.12 -19.82 -4.35
CA PHE A 162 14.61 -19.32 -5.64
C PHE A 162 15.37 -18.01 -5.48
N PRO A 163 16.57 -18.02 -4.84
CA PRO A 163 17.30 -16.78 -4.53
C PRO A 163 17.71 -15.99 -5.77
N GLU A 164 17.89 -16.61 -6.92
CA GLU A 164 18.15 -15.98 -8.21
C GLU A 164 17.01 -15.07 -8.68
N GLN A 165 15.81 -15.26 -8.16
CA GLN A 165 14.65 -14.44 -8.50
C GLN A 165 14.73 -13.03 -7.90
N ILE A 166 15.48 -12.86 -6.81
CA ILE A 166 15.52 -11.57 -6.13
C ILE A 166 16.45 -10.56 -6.81
N ASP A 167 17.52 -11.03 -7.44
CA ASP A 167 18.50 -10.16 -8.13
C ASP A 167 18.26 -10.06 -9.64
N GLY A 168 17.26 -10.78 -10.15
CA GLY A 168 16.94 -10.80 -11.57
C GLY A 168 17.90 -11.60 -12.42
N SER A 169 18.77 -12.42 -11.84
CA SER A 169 19.70 -13.30 -12.58
C SER A 169 18.98 -14.40 -13.36
N PHE A 170 17.70 -14.62 -13.07
CA PHE A 170 16.87 -15.61 -13.72
C PHE A 170 16.35 -15.24 -15.11
N ASN A 171 16.42 -14.03 -15.53
CA ASN A 171 16.09 -13.33 -16.79
C ASN A 171 15.40 -14.10 -17.94
N GLN A 172 14.82 -15.26 -17.73
CA GLN A 172 14.31 -16.16 -18.77
C GLN A 172 13.01 -16.88 -18.41
N ILE A 173 12.34 -16.47 -17.34
CA ILE A 173 11.02 -17.01 -17.09
C ILE A 173 10.05 -16.19 -17.94
N GLU A 174 9.53 -16.80 -19.00
CA GLU A 174 8.49 -16.22 -19.85
C GLU A 174 7.25 -15.80 -19.03
N ASP A 175 7.11 -16.30 -17.82
CA ASP A 175 5.99 -16.09 -16.93
C ASP A 175 6.45 -15.77 -15.50
N TRP A 176 7.26 -14.70 -15.31
CA TRP A 176 7.51 -14.14 -13.96
C TRP A 176 6.24 -13.56 -13.35
N GLY A 177 5.09 -14.06 -13.76
CA GLY A 177 3.76 -13.51 -13.57
C GLY A 177 3.48 -13.07 -12.14
N TRP A 178 2.79 -12.00 -12.04
CA TRP A 178 2.29 -11.41 -10.78
C TRP A 178 1.47 -12.40 -9.94
N HIS A 179 0.97 -13.47 -10.56
CA HIS A 179 0.19 -14.51 -9.87
C HIS A 179 1.00 -15.38 -8.90
N ILE A 180 2.34 -15.46 -9.04
CA ILE A 180 3.18 -16.32 -8.19
C ILE A 180 2.94 -16.06 -6.69
N PHE A 181 2.87 -14.77 -6.31
CA PHE A 181 2.72 -14.40 -4.90
C PHE A 181 1.31 -14.63 -4.37
N SER A 182 0.30 -14.46 -5.21
CA SER A 182 -1.09 -14.77 -4.86
C SER A 182 -1.35 -16.27 -4.80
N ASP A 183 -0.81 -17.05 -5.75
CA ASP A 183 -1.01 -18.49 -5.85
C ASP A 183 -0.35 -19.26 -4.70
N ARG A 184 0.78 -18.73 -4.20
CA ARG A 184 1.47 -19.30 -3.04
C ARG A 184 0.89 -18.87 -1.69
N SER A 185 -0.02 -17.90 -1.69
CA SER A 185 -0.61 -17.44 -0.43
C SER A 185 -1.51 -18.52 0.18
N SER A 186 -1.40 -18.71 1.49
CA SER A 186 -2.25 -19.64 2.24
C SER A 186 -3.69 -19.13 2.43
N GLU A 187 -3.90 -17.83 2.24
CA GLU A 187 -5.21 -17.18 2.39
C GLU A 187 -5.61 -16.48 1.10
N GLY A 188 -6.91 -16.43 0.82
CA GLY A 188 -7.45 -15.76 -0.35
C GLY A 188 -7.41 -14.23 -0.22
N PRO A 189 -7.70 -13.53 -1.34
CA PRO A 189 -7.71 -12.07 -1.37
C PRO A 189 -8.76 -11.46 -0.45
N THR A 190 -8.38 -10.40 0.21
CA THR A 190 -9.23 -9.63 1.14
C THR A 190 -9.30 -8.17 0.69
N GLN A 191 -10.50 -7.59 0.72
CA GLN A 191 -10.71 -6.18 0.47
C GLN A 191 -10.37 -5.35 1.71
N TYR A 192 -9.51 -4.36 1.59
CA TYR A 192 -9.39 -3.30 2.58
C TYR A 192 -10.59 -2.36 2.48
N ILE A 193 -11.67 -2.70 3.18
CA ILE A 193 -12.88 -1.88 3.31
C ILE A 193 -12.72 -1.04 4.55
N ALA A 194 -12.82 0.29 4.42
CA ALA A 194 -12.52 1.18 5.53
C ALA A 194 -13.25 2.51 5.42
N LYS A 195 -13.47 3.12 6.57
CA LYS A 195 -13.84 4.54 6.68
C LYS A 195 -12.67 5.42 6.28
N ALA A 196 -12.98 6.60 5.73
CA ALA A 196 -11.97 7.62 5.43
C ALA A 196 -11.06 7.85 6.63
N GLY A 197 -9.77 8.02 6.36
CA GLY A 197 -8.76 8.25 7.40
C GLY A 197 -8.34 7.02 8.21
N SER A 198 -8.92 5.84 7.97
CA SER A 198 -8.29 4.59 8.42
C SER A 198 -7.05 4.32 7.57
N VAL A 199 -6.04 3.69 8.14
CA VAL A 199 -4.78 3.38 7.46
C VAL A 199 -4.51 1.88 7.54
N VAL A 200 -4.07 1.28 6.44
CA VAL A 200 -3.42 -0.02 6.42
C VAL A 200 -1.93 0.18 6.20
N PHE A 201 -1.11 -0.30 7.13
CA PHE A 201 0.34 -0.48 6.95
C PHE A 201 0.59 -1.89 6.44
N TRP A 202 1.49 -2.07 5.48
CA TRP A 202 1.71 -3.36 4.83
C TRP A 202 3.17 -3.63 4.51
N HIS A 203 3.58 -4.88 4.74
CA HIS A 203 4.94 -5.37 4.54
C HIS A 203 5.32 -5.41 3.06
N CYS A 204 6.58 -5.16 2.71
CA CYS A 204 7.07 -5.13 1.32
C CYS A 204 6.77 -6.43 0.53
N PHE A 205 6.72 -7.55 1.20
CA PHE A 205 6.39 -8.86 0.60
C PHE A 205 4.90 -9.21 0.64
N LEU A 206 4.05 -8.33 1.14
CA LEU A 206 2.61 -8.58 1.10
C LEU A 206 2.10 -8.48 -0.35
N CYS A 207 1.57 -9.58 -0.86
CA CYS A 207 0.90 -9.61 -2.15
C CYS A 207 -0.34 -8.72 -2.13
N HIS A 208 -0.47 -7.84 -3.11
CA HIS A 208 -1.58 -6.90 -3.17
C HIS A 208 -1.91 -6.46 -4.60
N THR A 209 -3.06 -5.83 -4.76
CA THR A 209 -3.50 -5.20 -6.02
C THR A 209 -4.64 -4.21 -5.76
N GLY A 210 -5.13 -3.54 -6.81
CA GLY A 210 -6.35 -2.75 -6.78
C GLY A 210 -7.55 -3.54 -7.30
N SER A 211 -8.77 -3.15 -6.94
CA SER A 211 -9.99 -3.69 -7.51
C SER A 211 -10.77 -2.65 -8.33
N GLY A 212 -11.68 -3.13 -9.18
CA GLY A 212 -12.63 -2.26 -9.87
C GLY A 212 -13.62 -1.60 -8.89
N ASN A 213 -14.15 -0.45 -9.28
CA ASN A 213 -15.15 0.31 -8.53
C ASN A 213 -16.47 0.35 -9.28
N ILE A 214 -17.50 -0.29 -8.75
CA ILE A 214 -18.87 -0.25 -9.29
C ILE A 214 -19.83 0.55 -8.39
N ARG A 215 -19.30 1.25 -7.39
CA ARG A 215 -20.05 2.14 -6.50
C ARG A 215 -20.24 3.52 -7.12
N ASN A 216 -20.83 4.42 -6.35
CA ASN A 216 -21.21 5.76 -6.81
C ASN A 216 -20.13 6.82 -6.60
N ILE A 217 -19.17 6.56 -5.73
CA ILE A 217 -18.14 7.51 -5.29
C ILE A 217 -16.78 7.01 -5.80
N PRO A 218 -15.94 7.89 -6.37
CA PRO A 218 -14.58 7.54 -6.73
C PRO A 218 -13.79 7.10 -5.50
N ARG A 219 -12.96 6.07 -5.62
CA ARG A 219 -11.99 5.74 -4.59
C ARG A 219 -10.70 6.50 -4.85
N PHE A 220 -10.33 7.38 -3.97
CA PHE A 220 -9.03 8.03 -3.93
C PHE A 220 -8.21 7.45 -2.79
N GLY A 221 -7.23 6.61 -3.16
CA GLY A 221 -6.28 6.05 -2.22
C GLY A 221 -4.99 6.85 -2.22
N LEU A 222 -4.50 7.23 -1.05
CA LEU A 222 -3.17 7.79 -0.86
C LEU A 222 -2.21 6.68 -0.49
N PHE A 223 -1.07 6.65 -1.16
CA PHE A 223 -0.04 5.65 -0.99
C PHE A 223 1.27 6.31 -0.57
N ALA A 224 1.85 5.81 0.51
CA ALA A 224 3.18 6.19 0.96
C ALA A 224 4.06 4.95 1.07
N ARG A 225 5.35 5.10 0.80
CA ARG A 225 6.30 3.99 0.79
C ARG A 225 7.61 4.37 1.45
N TRP A 226 8.17 3.44 2.19
CA TRP A 226 9.45 3.60 2.87
C TRP A 226 10.41 2.49 2.47
N SER A 227 11.66 2.89 2.26
CA SER A 227 12.76 1.99 1.94
C SER A 227 13.78 1.98 3.07
N TYR A 228 14.58 0.93 3.14
CA TYR A 228 15.72 0.86 4.05
C TYR A 228 16.80 1.87 3.63
N LYS A 229 17.33 2.65 4.57
CA LYS A 229 18.34 3.69 4.28
C LYS A 229 19.59 3.13 3.64
N GLU A 230 20.05 1.97 4.09
CA GLU A 230 21.23 1.27 3.58
C GLU A 230 20.86 0.14 2.60
N LYS A 231 19.95 0.43 1.67
CA LYS A 231 19.37 -0.55 0.74
C LYS A 231 20.42 -1.40 0.01
N GLU A 232 21.59 -0.87 -0.32
CA GLU A 232 22.64 -1.61 -1.01
C GLU A 232 23.25 -2.75 -0.17
N LYS A 233 23.10 -2.69 1.15
CA LYS A 233 23.55 -3.76 2.05
C LYS A 233 22.58 -4.94 2.13
N MET A 234 21.29 -4.69 1.90
CA MET A 234 20.25 -5.69 2.09
C MET A 234 19.51 -6.07 0.81
N ARG A 235 19.70 -5.32 -0.26
CA ARG A 235 18.92 -5.33 -1.49
C ARG A 235 18.67 -6.72 -2.08
N TYR A 236 19.68 -7.58 -2.06
CA TYR A 236 19.60 -8.93 -2.61
C TYR A 236 19.79 -10.01 -1.54
N GLU A 237 19.73 -9.64 -0.30
CA GLU A 237 19.76 -10.59 0.80
C GLU A 237 18.36 -11.09 1.13
N ILE A 238 18.19 -12.41 1.19
CA ILE A 238 17.01 -13.03 1.78
C ILE A 238 17.44 -13.59 3.13
N PRO A 239 17.27 -12.81 4.21
CA PRO A 239 17.66 -13.25 5.53
C PRO A 239 16.84 -14.46 5.96
N GLU A 240 17.39 -15.30 6.85
CA GLU A 240 16.66 -16.40 7.44
C GLU A 240 15.49 -15.89 8.28
N ASP A 241 15.72 -14.85 9.06
CA ASP A 241 14.70 -14.13 9.79
C ASP A 241 14.12 -13.01 8.90
N LEU A 242 12.83 -13.12 8.56
CA LEU A 242 12.10 -12.12 7.78
C LEU A 242 12.18 -10.71 8.39
N TRP A 243 12.33 -10.63 9.72
CA TRP A 243 12.31 -9.37 10.47
C TRP A 243 13.71 -8.79 10.75
N LYS A 244 14.78 -9.38 10.21
CA LYS A 244 16.16 -8.96 10.43
C LYS A 244 16.42 -7.45 10.29
N TYR A 245 15.75 -6.81 9.35
CA TYR A 245 15.92 -5.38 9.04
C TYR A 245 14.84 -4.49 9.66
N TRP A 246 14.06 -5.02 10.58
CA TRP A 246 13.00 -4.33 11.29
C TRP A 246 13.38 -4.13 12.77
N ALA A 247 12.73 -3.18 13.45
CA ALA A 247 12.95 -2.94 14.87
C ALA A 247 11.95 -3.70 15.78
N ILE A 248 11.32 -4.77 15.27
CA ILE A 248 10.20 -5.48 15.93
C ILE A 248 10.43 -6.98 16.00
#